data_7c6ac001f0b204b59f7535e42c189150
#
_entry.id   7c6ac001f0b204b59f7535e42c189150
#
_cell.length_a   1.000
_cell.length_b   1.000
_cell.length_c   1.000
_cell.angle_alpha   90.00
_cell.angle_beta   90.00
_cell.angle_gamma   90.00
#
_symmetry.space_group_name_H-M   'P 1'
#
loop_
_entity.id
_entity.type
_entity.pdbx_description
1 polymer ?
#
loop_
_entity_poly.entity_id
_entity_poly.type
_entity_poly.pdbx_seq_one_letter_code
_entity_poly.pdbx_strand_id
1 'polypeptide(L)'
;MFRVKICGVTTPDDARLAAEAGADAIGLNFVPGSVRCLNMEAARSVAAAVPAGVLKVGVFAGADQAEIRRIATAVGLDAIQLHGHLEGVAGLVDPPATCAALADMQLIRAVRLEADGLAAARRWLAAAEAAGARPALVIVDASTPRNAPGSALGGTGAKVDWAALAREAPLGIPIVLAGGLDPDNVAEAIRITGVIGVDTASGVESAPGRKDPHKVRAFITAAHHALDTQTA
;
A
#
# COMPACT_ATOMS: atom_id res chain seq x y z
N MET A 1 3.40 -12.48 3.57
CA MET A 1 4.07 -11.34 2.89
C MET A 1 3.65 -11.40 1.43
N PHE A 2 3.41 -10.28 0.76
CA PHE A 2 3.00 -10.25 -0.66
C PHE A 2 4.12 -9.66 -1.53
N ARG A 3 4.12 -10.01 -2.81
CA ARG A 3 5.02 -9.47 -3.84
C ARG A 3 4.31 -8.45 -4.74
N VAL A 4 3.04 -8.73 -5.09
CA VAL A 4 2.24 -7.83 -5.94
C VAL A 4 0.90 -7.53 -5.28
N LYS A 5 0.64 -6.24 -4.99
CA LYS A 5 -0.62 -5.76 -4.42
C LYS A 5 -1.35 -4.85 -5.40
N ILE A 6 -2.65 -5.07 -5.56
CA ILE A 6 -3.56 -4.16 -6.27
C ILE A 6 -4.41 -3.44 -5.24
N CYS A 7 -4.19 -2.14 -5.08
CA CYS A 7 -4.81 -1.31 -4.05
C CYS A 7 -6.03 -0.54 -4.57
N GLY A 8 -6.96 -0.22 -3.65
CA GLY A 8 -8.14 0.58 -3.98
C GLY A 8 -9.11 -0.13 -4.89
N VAL A 9 -9.34 -1.41 -4.64
CA VAL A 9 -10.36 -2.21 -5.31
C VAL A 9 -11.72 -1.88 -4.71
N THR A 10 -12.71 -1.54 -5.56
CA THR A 10 -14.01 -1.04 -5.14
C THR A 10 -15.18 -1.93 -5.53
N THR A 11 -14.96 -2.94 -6.38
CA THR A 11 -16.00 -3.88 -6.84
C THR A 11 -15.57 -5.33 -6.68
N PRO A 12 -16.52 -6.26 -6.49
CA PRO A 12 -16.23 -7.69 -6.48
C PRO A 12 -15.59 -8.20 -7.78
N ASP A 13 -15.96 -7.60 -8.93
CA ASP A 13 -15.40 -7.99 -10.23
C ASP A 13 -13.93 -7.60 -10.36
N ASP A 14 -13.55 -6.40 -9.88
CA ASP A 14 -12.16 -5.98 -9.84
C ASP A 14 -11.33 -6.83 -8.85
N ALA A 15 -11.94 -7.31 -7.76
CA ALA A 15 -11.27 -8.22 -6.82
C ALA A 15 -10.96 -9.58 -7.46
N ARG A 16 -11.97 -10.19 -8.14
CA ARG A 16 -11.77 -11.43 -8.89
C ARG A 16 -10.73 -11.28 -9.99
N LEU A 17 -10.86 -10.20 -10.79
CA LEU A 17 -9.90 -9.87 -11.84
C LEU A 17 -8.46 -9.81 -11.34
N ALA A 18 -8.21 -9.08 -10.26
CA ALA A 18 -6.87 -8.93 -9.71
C ALA A 18 -6.32 -10.26 -9.17
N ALA A 19 -7.15 -11.03 -8.47
CA ALA A 19 -6.79 -12.35 -7.95
C ALA A 19 -6.48 -13.35 -9.07
N GLU A 20 -7.36 -13.44 -10.09
CA GLU A 20 -7.16 -14.31 -11.27
C GLU A 20 -5.92 -13.94 -12.09
N ALA A 21 -5.56 -12.64 -12.10
CA ALA A 21 -4.34 -12.17 -12.75
C ALA A 21 -3.07 -12.49 -11.95
N GLY A 22 -3.19 -12.95 -10.70
CA GLY A 22 -2.06 -13.37 -9.85
C GLY A 22 -1.62 -12.32 -8.83
N ALA A 23 -2.49 -11.40 -8.41
CA ALA A 23 -2.20 -10.53 -7.26
C ALA A 23 -2.13 -11.34 -5.97
N ASP A 24 -1.09 -11.11 -5.16
CA ASP A 24 -0.94 -11.74 -3.84
C ASP A 24 -1.78 -11.03 -2.76
N ALA A 25 -2.10 -9.74 -3.00
CA ALA A 25 -2.86 -8.94 -2.05
C ALA A 25 -3.79 -7.93 -2.75
N ILE A 26 -4.93 -7.68 -2.14
CA ILE A 26 -5.93 -6.70 -2.57
C ILE A 26 -6.13 -5.66 -1.47
N GLY A 27 -6.02 -4.38 -1.82
CA GLY A 27 -6.22 -3.27 -0.90
C GLY A 27 -7.66 -2.75 -0.91
N LEU A 28 -8.33 -2.80 0.24
CA LEU A 28 -9.64 -2.21 0.52
C LEU A 28 -9.43 -0.90 1.28
N ASN A 29 -9.90 0.20 0.72
CA ASN A 29 -9.63 1.53 1.26
C ASN A 29 -10.77 2.00 2.19
N PHE A 30 -10.42 2.40 3.42
CA PHE A 30 -11.32 2.95 4.42
C PHE A 30 -10.97 4.40 4.80
N VAL A 31 -10.14 5.08 4.00
CA VAL A 31 -9.74 6.48 4.24
C VAL A 31 -10.85 7.41 3.78
N PRO A 32 -11.47 8.21 4.68
CA PRO A 32 -12.52 9.15 4.32
C PRO A 32 -12.05 10.17 3.26
N GLY A 33 -12.93 10.51 2.33
CA GLY A 33 -12.62 11.44 1.24
C GLY A 33 -11.84 10.84 0.06
N SER A 34 -11.36 9.60 0.17
CA SER A 34 -10.81 8.88 -0.98
C SER A 34 -11.92 8.46 -1.95
N VAL A 35 -11.68 8.65 -3.25
CA VAL A 35 -12.60 8.14 -4.30
C VAL A 35 -12.70 6.61 -4.31
N ARG A 36 -11.82 5.93 -3.59
CA ARG A 36 -11.78 4.47 -3.43
C ARG A 36 -12.27 4.01 -2.06
N CYS A 37 -12.81 4.94 -1.24
CA CYS A 37 -13.30 4.62 0.09
C CYS A 37 -14.54 3.71 0.01
N LEU A 38 -14.48 2.60 0.76
CA LEU A 38 -15.56 1.63 0.82
C LEU A 38 -16.43 1.86 2.08
N ASN A 39 -17.74 1.79 1.93
CA ASN A 39 -18.63 1.56 3.05
C ASN A 39 -18.61 0.07 3.45
N MET A 40 -19.21 -0.26 4.59
CA MET A 40 -19.16 -1.61 5.16
C MET A 40 -19.82 -2.68 4.26
N GLU A 41 -20.89 -2.34 3.56
CA GLU A 41 -21.59 -3.25 2.66
C GLU A 41 -20.71 -3.59 1.44
N ALA A 42 -20.19 -2.56 0.76
CA ALA A 42 -19.29 -2.72 -0.36
C ALA A 42 -18.02 -3.47 0.04
N ALA A 43 -17.42 -3.14 1.21
CA ALA A 43 -16.22 -3.80 1.71
C ALA A 43 -16.42 -5.31 1.93
N ARG A 44 -17.56 -5.71 2.53
CA ARG A 44 -17.90 -7.13 2.69
C ARG A 44 -18.12 -7.84 1.35
N SER A 45 -18.81 -7.17 0.41
CA SER A 45 -19.04 -7.70 -0.92
C SER A 45 -17.74 -7.92 -1.69
N VAL A 46 -16.84 -6.95 -1.66
CA VAL A 46 -15.48 -7.05 -2.27
C VAL A 46 -14.67 -8.14 -1.58
N ALA A 47 -14.62 -8.15 -0.25
CA ALA A 47 -13.86 -9.14 0.51
C ALA A 47 -14.33 -10.58 0.27
N ALA A 48 -15.65 -10.80 0.12
CA ALA A 48 -16.22 -12.11 -0.19
C ALA A 48 -15.84 -12.62 -1.60
N ALA A 49 -15.45 -11.73 -2.50
CA ALA A 49 -15.00 -12.08 -3.85
C ALA A 49 -13.50 -12.39 -3.93
N VAL A 50 -12.74 -12.12 -2.88
CA VAL A 50 -11.31 -12.43 -2.82
C VAL A 50 -11.13 -13.91 -2.50
N PRO A 51 -10.46 -14.70 -3.34
CA PRO A 51 -10.27 -16.14 -3.10
C PRO A 51 -9.28 -16.38 -1.95
N ALA A 52 -9.34 -17.58 -1.38
CA ALA A 52 -8.36 -18.04 -0.40
C ALA A 52 -6.94 -17.97 -0.98
N GLY A 53 -5.98 -17.55 -0.16
CA GLY A 53 -4.58 -17.38 -0.58
C GLY A 53 -4.22 -15.97 -1.05
N VAL A 54 -5.21 -15.11 -1.33
CA VAL A 54 -4.99 -13.68 -1.63
C VAL A 54 -5.31 -12.85 -0.39
N LEU A 55 -4.38 -12.01 0.05
CA LEU A 55 -4.53 -11.21 1.27
C LEU A 55 -5.48 -10.03 1.07
N LYS A 56 -6.40 -9.85 2.01
CA LYS A 56 -7.28 -8.67 2.12
C LYS A 56 -6.62 -7.64 3.04
N VAL A 57 -6.11 -6.57 2.48
CA VAL A 57 -5.41 -5.51 3.20
C VAL A 57 -6.32 -4.31 3.37
N GLY A 58 -6.70 -3.99 4.60
CA GLY A 58 -7.45 -2.76 4.91
C GLY A 58 -6.53 -1.56 5.00
N VAL A 59 -6.83 -0.49 4.26
CA VAL A 59 -6.03 0.75 4.25
C VAL A 59 -6.73 1.81 5.08
N PHE A 60 -6.03 2.33 6.09
CA PHE A 60 -6.53 3.33 7.05
C PHE A 60 -5.55 4.51 7.16
N ALA A 61 -6.06 5.69 7.48
CA ALA A 61 -5.27 6.88 7.77
C ALA A 61 -5.89 7.66 8.93
N GLY A 62 -5.19 7.75 10.06
CA GLY A 62 -5.63 8.46 11.26
C GLY A 62 -6.89 7.89 11.91
N ALA A 63 -7.23 6.64 11.62
CA ALA A 63 -8.41 5.98 12.21
C ALA A 63 -8.13 5.51 13.63
N ASP A 64 -9.16 5.51 14.47
CA ASP A 64 -9.13 4.96 15.81
C ASP A 64 -8.89 3.44 15.75
N GLN A 65 -8.07 2.94 16.67
CA GLN A 65 -7.76 1.52 16.78
C GLN A 65 -9.00 0.62 16.98
N ALA A 66 -10.01 1.10 17.72
CA ALA A 66 -11.25 0.37 17.93
C ALA A 66 -12.06 0.28 16.63
N GLU A 67 -12.07 1.35 15.83
CA GLU A 67 -12.68 1.35 14.51
C GLU A 67 -11.95 0.42 13.54
N ILE A 68 -10.61 0.46 13.50
CA ILE A 68 -9.81 -0.46 12.68
C ILE A 68 -10.15 -1.91 13.03
N ARG A 69 -10.15 -2.28 14.32
CA ARG A 69 -10.49 -3.65 14.77
C ARG A 69 -11.90 -4.06 14.39
N ARG A 70 -12.87 -3.16 14.59
CA ARG A 70 -14.27 -3.39 14.23
C ARG A 70 -14.43 -3.68 12.73
N ILE A 71 -13.79 -2.88 11.87
CA ILE A 71 -13.81 -3.06 10.42
C ILE A 71 -13.09 -4.34 10.03
N ALA A 72 -11.90 -4.56 10.56
CA ALA A 72 -11.08 -5.74 10.26
C ALA A 72 -11.83 -7.04 10.54
N THR A 73 -12.45 -7.14 11.71
CA THR A 73 -13.26 -8.29 12.10
C THR A 73 -14.50 -8.46 11.22
N ALA A 74 -15.23 -7.36 10.97
CA ALA A 74 -16.49 -7.40 10.22
C ALA A 74 -16.32 -7.70 8.72
N VAL A 75 -15.14 -7.39 8.15
CA VAL A 75 -14.79 -7.62 6.74
C VAL A 75 -13.93 -8.87 6.57
N GLY A 76 -13.28 -9.35 7.64
CA GLY A 76 -12.34 -10.46 7.59
C GLY A 76 -11.03 -10.04 6.90
N LEU A 77 -10.44 -8.90 7.32
CA LEU A 77 -9.16 -8.44 6.80
C LEU A 77 -8.02 -9.31 7.34
N ASP A 78 -7.03 -9.59 6.48
CA ASP A 78 -5.84 -10.37 6.83
C ASP A 78 -4.69 -9.48 7.31
N ALA A 79 -4.65 -8.21 6.88
CA ALA A 79 -3.64 -7.24 7.28
C ALA A 79 -4.20 -5.81 7.32
N ILE A 80 -3.54 -4.96 8.10
CA ILE A 80 -3.86 -3.55 8.28
C ILE A 80 -2.72 -2.69 7.75
N GLN A 81 -3.01 -1.82 6.80
CA GLN A 81 -2.07 -0.83 6.28
C GLN A 81 -2.36 0.53 6.90
N LEU A 82 -1.46 1.01 7.73
CA LEU A 82 -1.47 2.36 8.28
C LEU A 82 -0.87 3.31 7.24
N HIS A 83 -1.69 4.20 6.65
CA HIS A 83 -1.33 5.08 5.54
C HIS A 83 -1.38 6.57 5.92
N GLY A 84 -1.65 6.89 7.18
CA GLY A 84 -1.64 8.25 7.69
C GLY A 84 -0.24 8.86 7.71
N HIS A 85 -0.16 10.16 7.98
CA HIS A 85 1.11 10.85 8.15
C HIS A 85 1.93 10.27 9.30
N LEU A 86 3.25 10.45 9.24
CA LEU A 86 4.15 10.10 10.35
C LEU A 86 4.05 11.16 11.46
N GLU A 87 3.92 12.43 11.06
CA GLU A 87 3.84 13.61 11.94
C GLU A 87 2.88 14.63 11.30
N GLY A 88 2.32 15.57 12.07
CA GLY A 88 1.62 16.73 11.52
C GLY A 88 0.14 16.85 11.92
N VAL A 89 -0.73 17.14 10.95
CA VAL A 89 -2.14 17.57 11.19
C VAL A 89 -2.95 16.49 11.89
N ALA A 90 -3.60 16.85 12.97
CA ALA A 90 -4.50 15.97 13.72
C ALA A 90 -5.60 15.35 12.81
N GLY A 91 -5.88 14.08 13.03
CA GLY A 91 -6.92 13.33 12.31
C GLY A 91 -6.44 12.55 11.07
N LEU A 92 -5.17 12.70 10.65
CA LEU A 92 -4.57 11.92 9.55
C LEU A 92 -3.21 11.32 9.93
N VAL A 93 -2.85 11.35 11.22
CA VAL A 93 -1.58 10.81 11.73
C VAL A 93 -1.82 9.41 12.28
N ASP A 94 -0.96 8.47 11.91
CA ASP A 94 -0.88 7.14 12.54
C ASP A 94 0.36 7.11 13.47
N PRO A 95 0.21 7.45 14.75
CA PRO A 95 1.33 7.46 15.68
C PRO A 95 1.81 6.02 15.96
N PRO A 96 3.08 5.85 16.42
CA PRO A 96 3.61 4.55 16.80
C PRO A 96 2.74 3.78 17.82
N ALA A 97 2.02 4.50 18.69
CA ALA A 97 1.08 3.92 19.65
C ALA A 97 -0.08 3.16 18.98
N THR A 98 -0.56 3.62 17.81
CA THR A 98 -1.56 2.88 17.03
C THR A 98 -1.02 1.54 16.57
N CYS A 99 0.23 1.49 16.14
CA CYS A 99 0.90 0.24 15.78
C CYS A 99 0.98 -0.72 16.99
N ALA A 100 1.41 -0.21 18.15
CA ALA A 100 1.49 -1.01 19.39
C ALA A 100 0.11 -1.55 19.81
N ALA A 101 -0.92 -0.74 19.71
CA ALA A 101 -2.27 -1.15 20.05
C ALA A 101 -2.88 -2.22 19.11
N LEU A 102 -2.31 -2.42 17.94
CA LEU A 102 -2.72 -3.39 16.92
C LEU A 102 -1.66 -4.49 16.71
N ALA A 103 -0.74 -4.69 17.64
CA ALA A 103 0.40 -5.60 17.51
C ALA A 103 0.03 -7.08 17.32
N ASP A 104 -1.19 -7.47 17.68
CA ASP A 104 -1.77 -8.81 17.44
C ASP A 104 -2.28 -9.01 16.00
N MET A 105 -2.26 -7.94 15.17
CA MET A 105 -2.65 -7.98 13.76
C MET A 105 -1.42 -7.90 12.86
N GLN A 106 -1.54 -8.39 11.62
CA GLN A 106 -0.48 -8.19 10.63
C GLN A 106 -0.49 -6.73 10.16
N LEU A 107 0.55 -5.99 10.52
CA LEU A 107 0.65 -4.56 10.26
C LEU A 107 1.59 -4.27 9.08
N ILE A 108 1.19 -3.29 8.27
CA ILE A 108 1.92 -2.71 7.16
C ILE A 108 2.00 -1.21 7.40
N ARG A 109 3.17 -0.62 7.30
CA ARG A 109 3.31 0.84 7.38
C ARG A 109 3.58 1.44 6.01
N ALA A 110 2.70 2.27 5.52
CA ALA A 110 2.97 3.09 4.34
C ALA A 110 3.69 4.36 4.75
N VAL A 111 4.78 4.68 4.08
CA VAL A 111 5.58 5.88 4.31
C VAL A 111 5.86 6.56 2.98
N ARG A 112 6.18 7.84 3.02
CA ARG A 112 6.57 8.59 1.84
C ARG A 112 8.10 8.72 1.79
N LEU A 113 8.67 8.65 0.59
CA LEU A 113 10.05 9.07 0.37
C LEU A 113 10.05 10.60 0.34
N GLU A 114 10.64 11.22 1.35
CA GLU A 114 10.73 12.67 1.47
C GLU A 114 12.06 13.20 0.89
N ALA A 115 12.27 14.52 0.89
CA ALA A 115 13.49 15.12 0.36
C ALA A 115 14.74 14.72 1.17
N ASP A 116 14.58 14.40 2.46
CA ASP A 116 15.61 13.86 3.38
C ASP A 116 15.62 12.34 3.44
N GLY A 117 15.02 11.67 2.45
CA GLY A 117 14.93 10.23 2.32
C GLY A 117 13.90 9.60 3.25
N LEU A 118 14.32 8.54 3.95
CA LEU A 118 13.48 7.77 4.89
C LEU A 118 13.76 8.08 6.36
N ALA A 119 14.33 9.25 6.68
CA ALA A 119 14.70 9.60 8.06
C ALA A 119 13.50 9.60 9.02
N ALA A 120 12.37 10.19 8.61
CA ALA A 120 11.14 10.19 9.41
C ALA A 120 10.58 8.78 9.60
N ALA A 121 10.62 7.94 8.57
CA ALA A 121 10.21 6.54 8.65
C ALA A 121 11.07 5.74 9.64
N ARG A 122 12.39 5.96 9.66
CA ARG A 122 13.31 5.33 10.64
C ARG A 122 12.96 5.69 12.07
N ARG A 123 12.72 6.99 12.33
CA ARG A 123 12.30 7.45 13.68
C ARG A 123 10.97 6.81 14.10
N TRP A 124 10.00 6.77 13.19
CA TRP A 124 8.69 6.17 13.46
C TRP A 124 8.81 4.67 13.76
N LEU A 125 9.59 3.93 12.97
CA LEU A 125 9.83 2.50 13.17
C LEU A 125 10.51 2.22 14.50
N ALA A 126 11.54 2.99 14.87
CA ALA A 126 12.22 2.86 16.15
C ALA A 126 11.29 3.14 17.33
N ALA A 127 10.41 4.15 17.22
CA ALA A 127 9.41 4.43 18.25
C ALA A 127 8.33 3.36 18.37
N ALA A 128 7.90 2.76 17.25
CA ALA A 128 6.97 1.64 17.26
C ALA A 128 7.59 0.38 17.91
N GLU A 129 8.84 0.09 17.59
CA GLU A 129 9.59 -1.03 18.18
C GLU A 129 9.80 -0.83 19.70
N ALA A 130 10.13 0.39 20.13
CA ALA A 130 10.22 0.74 21.55
C ALA A 130 8.87 0.61 22.28
N ALA A 131 7.75 0.78 21.56
CA ALA A 131 6.40 0.56 22.06
C ALA A 131 5.93 -0.92 21.99
N GLY A 132 6.81 -1.84 21.56
CA GLY A 132 6.52 -3.27 21.48
C GLY A 132 5.83 -3.74 20.20
N ALA A 133 5.85 -2.95 19.13
CA ALA A 133 5.25 -3.33 17.85
C ALA A 133 6.20 -3.08 16.68
N ARG A 134 6.14 -3.97 15.68
CA ARG A 134 6.89 -3.83 14.44
C ARG A 134 6.01 -4.22 13.25
N PRO A 135 5.88 -3.37 12.23
CA PRO A 135 5.20 -3.77 11.00
C PRO A 135 5.88 -4.96 10.34
N ALA A 136 5.10 -5.79 9.64
CA ALA A 136 5.63 -6.92 8.88
C ALA A 136 6.42 -6.46 7.65
N LEU A 137 6.04 -5.32 7.06
CA LEU A 137 6.71 -4.67 5.94
C LEU A 137 6.38 -3.16 5.91
N VAL A 138 7.17 -2.43 5.13
CA VAL A 138 6.93 -1.03 4.81
C VAL A 138 6.59 -0.88 3.33
N ILE A 139 5.53 -0.12 3.01
CA ILE A 139 5.26 0.35 1.66
C ILE A 139 5.84 1.75 1.53
N VAL A 140 6.79 1.94 0.61
CA VAL A 140 7.37 3.26 0.32
C VAL A 140 6.68 3.86 -0.89
N ASP A 141 5.90 4.93 -0.66
CA ASP A 141 5.34 5.75 -1.74
C ASP A 141 6.42 6.74 -2.20
N ALA A 142 6.98 6.49 -3.37
CA ALA A 142 8.02 7.30 -3.97
C ALA A 142 7.47 8.38 -4.92
N SER A 143 6.15 8.66 -4.91
CA SER A 143 5.57 9.77 -5.67
C SER A 143 6.02 11.13 -5.12
N THR A 144 6.15 12.14 -6.00
CA THR A 144 6.67 13.48 -5.65
C THR A 144 5.98 14.15 -4.46
N PRO A 145 6.70 15.08 -3.76
CA PRO A 145 6.22 15.74 -2.55
C PRO A 145 4.91 16.54 -2.74
N ARG A 146 4.15 16.68 -1.65
CA ARG A 146 2.83 17.33 -1.54
C ARG A 146 2.77 18.83 -1.86
N ASN A 147 3.87 19.50 -2.20
CA ASN A 147 3.89 20.95 -2.39
C ASN A 147 3.42 21.42 -3.78
N ALA A 148 2.90 20.53 -4.63
CA ALA A 148 2.20 20.96 -5.82
C ALA A 148 0.73 21.30 -5.47
N PRO A 149 0.24 22.51 -5.76
CA PRO A 149 -1.17 22.87 -5.55
C PRO A 149 -2.07 21.88 -6.27
N GLY A 150 -2.96 21.19 -5.53
CA GLY A 150 -3.91 20.23 -6.09
C GLY A 150 -3.54 18.75 -5.95
N SER A 151 -2.47 18.38 -5.25
CA SER A 151 -2.13 16.97 -5.02
C SER A 151 -3.06 16.32 -4.00
N ALA A 152 -4.13 15.70 -4.49
CA ALA A 152 -4.90 14.71 -3.74
C ALA A 152 -4.02 13.50 -3.40
N LEU A 153 -4.36 12.76 -2.34
CA LEU A 153 -3.72 11.52 -1.92
C LEU A 153 -3.66 10.52 -3.10
N GLY A 154 -2.53 10.49 -3.81
CA GLY A 154 -2.23 9.54 -4.89
C GLY A 154 -2.69 9.94 -6.30
N GLY A 155 -1.87 9.67 -7.30
CA GLY A 155 -2.28 9.65 -8.71
C GLY A 155 -1.87 10.84 -9.59
N THR A 156 -0.79 11.55 -9.28
CA THR A 156 -0.37 12.75 -10.05
C THR A 156 0.60 12.49 -11.21
N GLY A 157 1.00 11.24 -11.48
CA GLY A 157 1.90 10.93 -12.62
C GLY A 157 3.29 11.56 -12.56
N ALA A 158 3.68 12.09 -11.41
CA ALA A 158 4.98 12.72 -11.24
C ALA A 158 6.09 11.68 -11.18
N LYS A 159 7.23 11.96 -11.82
CA LYS A 159 8.39 11.05 -11.85
C LYS A 159 8.86 10.72 -10.45
N VAL A 160 8.90 9.43 -10.18
CA VAL A 160 9.37 8.85 -8.94
C VAL A 160 10.89 8.81 -8.96
N ASP A 161 11.55 9.25 -7.89
CA ASP A 161 13.01 9.12 -7.78
C ASP A 161 13.38 7.75 -7.17
N TRP A 162 13.25 6.71 -8.00
CA TRP A 162 13.63 5.34 -7.61
C TRP A 162 15.12 5.23 -7.25
N ALA A 163 15.97 6.04 -7.90
CA ALA A 163 17.40 6.07 -7.61
C ALA A 163 17.66 6.65 -6.20
N ALA A 164 16.84 7.58 -5.71
CA ALA A 164 16.92 8.04 -4.33
C ALA A 164 16.60 6.92 -3.35
N LEU A 165 15.52 6.16 -3.60
CA LEU A 165 15.19 5.00 -2.76
C LEU A 165 16.30 3.93 -2.78
N ALA A 166 16.88 3.65 -3.96
CA ALA A 166 17.96 2.67 -4.09
C ALA A 166 19.24 3.05 -3.31
N ARG A 167 19.45 4.34 -3.05
CA ARG A 167 20.58 4.84 -2.25
C ARG A 167 20.32 4.84 -0.74
N GLU A 168 19.06 4.63 -0.32
CA GLU A 168 18.71 4.60 1.10
C GLU A 168 19.35 3.39 1.81
N ALA A 169 19.84 3.62 3.01
CA ALA A 169 20.30 2.53 3.85
C ALA A 169 19.12 1.62 4.22
N PRO A 170 19.32 0.31 4.37
CA PRO A 170 18.26 -0.63 4.72
C PRO A 170 17.47 -0.20 5.97
N LEU A 171 16.16 -0.36 5.95
CA LEU A 171 15.29 -0.12 7.12
C LEU A 171 15.30 -1.28 8.13
N GLY A 172 15.96 -2.39 7.80
CA GLY A 172 15.91 -3.61 8.60
C GLY A 172 14.55 -4.30 8.59
N ILE A 173 13.69 -3.93 7.63
CA ILE A 173 12.35 -4.46 7.40
C ILE A 173 12.12 -4.54 5.88
N PRO A 174 11.37 -5.53 5.38
CA PRO A 174 11.06 -5.64 3.96
C PRO A 174 10.36 -4.41 3.39
N ILE A 175 10.78 -4.00 2.18
CA ILE A 175 10.24 -2.83 1.48
C ILE A 175 9.45 -3.28 0.25
N VAL A 176 8.24 -2.73 0.12
CA VAL A 176 7.39 -2.78 -1.07
C VAL A 176 7.34 -1.37 -1.66
N LEU A 177 7.52 -1.23 -2.96
CA LEU A 177 7.47 0.06 -3.65
C LEU A 177 6.05 0.39 -4.09
N ALA A 178 5.64 1.64 -3.85
CA ALA A 178 4.41 2.21 -4.38
C ALA A 178 4.67 3.60 -4.98
N GLY A 179 3.61 4.21 -5.52
CA GLY A 179 3.65 5.56 -6.09
C GLY A 179 3.93 5.60 -7.58
N GLY A 180 2.90 5.92 -8.38
CA GLY A 180 3.02 6.11 -9.81
C GLY A 180 3.41 4.88 -10.65
N LEU A 181 3.34 3.68 -10.06
CA LEU A 181 3.64 2.43 -10.77
C LEU A 181 2.51 2.04 -11.71
N ASP A 182 2.86 1.69 -12.94
CA ASP A 182 1.98 1.22 -14.01
C ASP A 182 2.65 0.06 -14.78
N PRO A 183 1.96 -0.55 -15.77
CA PRO A 183 2.52 -1.67 -16.53
C PRO A 183 3.82 -1.35 -17.28
N ASP A 184 4.00 -0.08 -17.70
CA ASP A 184 5.12 0.31 -18.55
C ASP A 184 6.40 0.58 -17.75
N ASN A 185 6.27 0.84 -16.44
CA ASN A 185 7.39 1.28 -15.61
C ASN A 185 7.76 0.33 -14.46
N VAL A 186 6.87 -0.59 -14.06
CA VAL A 186 7.05 -1.43 -12.86
C VAL A 186 8.30 -2.30 -12.92
N ALA A 187 8.61 -2.88 -14.06
CA ALA A 187 9.80 -3.74 -14.21
C ALA A 187 11.10 -2.94 -14.03
N GLU A 188 11.17 -1.73 -14.57
CA GLU A 188 12.32 -0.85 -14.38
C GLU A 188 12.44 -0.39 -12.92
N ALA A 189 11.32 -0.02 -12.30
CA ALA A 189 11.27 0.38 -10.90
C ALA A 189 11.80 -0.72 -9.96
N ILE A 190 11.39 -1.96 -10.18
CA ILE A 190 11.86 -3.13 -9.43
C ILE A 190 13.38 -3.31 -9.63
N ARG A 191 13.86 -3.27 -10.87
CA ARG A 191 15.28 -3.43 -11.19
C ARG A 191 16.17 -2.36 -10.55
N ILE A 192 15.71 -1.11 -10.51
CA ILE A 192 16.48 0.00 -9.92
C ILE A 192 16.52 -0.10 -8.41
N THR A 193 15.38 -0.41 -7.78
CA THR A 193 15.23 -0.31 -6.32
C THR A 193 15.57 -1.58 -5.56
N GLY A 194 15.55 -2.74 -6.22
CA GLY A 194 15.79 -4.02 -5.56
C GLY A 194 14.74 -4.41 -4.51
N VAL A 195 13.53 -3.84 -4.58
CA VAL A 195 12.46 -4.11 -3.60
C VAL A 195 11.90 -5.51 -3.74
N ILE A 196 11.32 -6.02 -2.65
CA ILE A 196 10.75 -7.38 -2.61
C ILE A 196 9.35 -7.47 -3.21
N GLY A 197 8.70 -6.35 -3.49
CA GLY A 197 7.35 -6.30 -4.00
C GLY A 197 6.91 -4.89 -4.38
N VAL A 198 5.73 -4.83 -4.99
CA VAL A 198 5.15 -3.58 -5.52
C VAL A 198 3.67 -3.46 -5.17
N ASP A 199 3.20 -2.20 -5.06
CA ASP A 199 1.81 -1.84 -4.81
C ASP A 199 1.37 -0.76 -5.80
N THR A 200 0.25 -0.95 -6.47
CA THR A 200 -0.33 0.05 -7.38
C THR A 200 -1.82 0.23 -7.15
N ALA A 201 -2.31 1.44 -7.43
CA ALA A 201 -3.73 1.76 -7.40
C ALA A 201 -4.16 2.39 -8.73
N SER A 202 -3.82 3.66 -8.95
CA SER A 202 -4.24 4.44 -10.14
C SER A 202 -3.56 3.99 -11.44
N GLY A 203 -2.35 3.45 -11.38
CA GLY A 203 -1.61 3.01 -12.57
C GLY A 203 -2.28 1.88 -13.35
N VAL A 204 -3.22 1.17 -12.72
CA VAL A 204 -4.00 0.10 -13.34
C VAL A 204 -5.50 0.43 -13.41
N GLU A 205 -5.86 1.72 -13.40
CA GLU A 205 -7.24 2.18 -13.50
C GLU A 205 -7.58 2.71 -14.90
N SER A 206 -8.84 2.55 -15.30
CA SER A 206 -9.45 3.19 -16.46
C SER A 206 -10.10 4.52 -16.09
N ALA A 207 -10.56 4.65 -14.84
CA ALA A 207 -11.07 5.85 -14.19
C ALA A 207 -10.86 5.72 -12.68
N PRO A 208 -10.87 6.82 -11.90
CA PRO A 208 -10.68 6.76 -10.45
C PRO A 208 -11.61 5.74 -9.78
N GLY A 209 -11.01 4.74 -9.10
CA GLY A 209 -11.72 3.65 -8.42
C GLY A 209 -12.21 2.52 -9.33
N ARG A 210 -11.93 2.54 -10.64
CA ARG A 210 -12.32 1.49 -11.58
C ARG A 210 -11.09 0.85 -12.22
N LYS A 211 -10.85 -0.42 -11.99
CA LYS A 211 -9.70 -1.13 -12.56
C LYS A 211 -9.87 -1.39 -14.06
N ASP A 212 -8.76 -1.32 -14.78
CA ASP A 212 -8.68 -1.70 -16.20
C ASP A 212 -8.15 -3.13 -16.29
N PRO A 213 -8.91 -4.07 -16.87
CA PRO A 213 -8.50 -5.47 -16.94
C PRO A 213 -7.18 -5.73 -17.68
N HIS A 214 -6.89 -4.93 -18.70
CA HIS A 214 -5.66 -5.09 -19.47
C HIS A 214 -4.47 -4.59 -18.67
N LYS A 215 -4.60 -3.41 -18.05
CA LYS A 215 -3.54 -2.83 -17.21
C LYS A 215 -3.25 -3.69 -15.99
N VAL A 216 -4.28 -4.24 -15.31
CA VAL A 216 -4.09 -5.13 -14.15
C VAL A 216 -3.27 -6.35 -14.53
N ARG A 217 -3.65 -7.05 -15.62
CA ARG A 217 -2.91 -8.24 -16.07
C ARG A 217 -1.49 -7.90 -16.50
N ALA A 218 -1.31 -6.86 -17.29
CA ALA A 218 0.00 -6.43 -17.78
C ALA A 218 0.93 -6.03 -16.61
N PHE A 219 0.42 -5.27 -15.64
CA PHE A 219 1.18 -4.88 -14.45
C PHE A 219 1.65 -6.10 -13.64
N ILE A 220 0.72 -7.01 -13.32
CA ILE A 220 1.02 -8.20 -12.51
C ILE A 220 2.04 -9.10 -13.23
N THR A 221 1.87 -9.32 -14.53
CA THR A 221 2.81 -10.11 -15.34
C THR A 221 4.21 -9.49 -15.34
N ALA A 222 4.32 -8.18 -15.60
CA ALA A 222 5.60 -7.47 -15.62
C ALA A 222 6.28 -7.47 -14.25
N ALA A 223 5.50 -7.27 -13.17
CA ALA A 223 6.00 -7.26 -11.81
C ALA A 223 6.56 -8.63 -11.39
N HIS A 224 5.81 -9.72 -11.59
CA HIS A 224 6.28 -11.05 -11.25
C HIS A 224 7.53 -11.43 -12.03
N HIS A 225 7.55 -11.19 -13.34
CA HIS A 225 8.74 -11.47 -14.17
C HIS A 225 9.99 -10.73 -13.65
N ALA A 226 9.85 -9.44 -13.33
CA ALA A 226 10.97 -8.65 -12.82
C ALA A 226 11.44 -9.11 -11.43
N LEU A 227 10.50 -9.44 -10.52
CA LEU A 227 10.82 -9.94 -9.18
C LEU A 227 11.48 -11.34 -9.21
N ASP A 228 11.08 -12.21 -10.13
CA ASP A 228 11.69 -13.55 -10.29
C ASP A 228 13.13 -13.46 -10.81
N THR A 229 13.40 -12.52 -11.71
CA THR A 229 14.75 -12.32 -12.25
C THR A 229 15.74 -11.67 -11.28
N GLN A 230 15.29 -11.04 -10.20
CA GLN A 230 16.16 -10.50 -9.13
C GLN A 230 16.71 -11.60 -8.22
N THR A 231 16.01 -12.72 -8.09
CA THR A 231 16.36 -13.81 -7.18
C THR A 231 17.20 -14.92 -7.85
N ALA A 232 17.43 -14.81 -9.14
CA ALA A 232 18.26 -15.73 -9.93
C ALA A 232 19.70 -15.23 -10.02
#